data_c74a7b2c30a027d14543886a9b62fdee
#
_entry.id   c74a7b2c30a027d14543886a9b62fdee
#
_cell.length_a   1.000
_cell.length_b   1.000
_cell.length_c   1.000
_cell.angle_alpha   90.00
_cell.angle_beta   90.00
_cell.angle_gamma   90.00
#
_symmetry.space_group_name_H-M   'P 1'
#
loop_
_entity.id
_entity.type
_entity.pdbx_description
1 polymer ?
#
loop_
_entity_poly.entity_id
_entity_poly.type
_entity_poly.pdbx_seq_one_letter_code
_entity_poly.pdbx_strand_id
1 'polypeptide(L)'
;MTTAQLSQYLETAVDLEKAVFLQARRLAQYKEEIQALDRAARRPAPAPPEAAPVAPVPKPPMEPLREILGKTLLGFLLSLAAVTGISVLTLGPARGWMTGAIGGVLLGCILAIVAYFKAVRASSLRWRTYHLLMENYQLIHGTYGLRREKSQAELEARQKAYPYLLRRHQERVTQALQRKQALEAVLPQLTQQLADSKAARAAHYAQDVLFPKYRTFVLVCSLCELVQSGRCATLEGPQGAYQQLEAELQAGWILTDWNQILRQGDRLQTRQFLLCTALQQAPAPSL
;
A
#
# COMPACT_ATOMS: atom_id res chain seq x y z
N MET A 1 -12.18 46.61 -39.92
CA MET A 1 -12.97 46.23 -38.72
C MET A 1 -12.98 47.44 -37.77
N THR A 2 -14.13 47.86 -37.29
CA THR A 2 -14.21 48.95 -36.29
C THR A 2 -13.85 48.38 -34.91
N THR A 3 -13.43 49.25 -33.97
CA THR A 3 -13.09 48.83 -32.58
C THR A 3 -14.28 48.14 -31.90
N ALA A 4 -15.53 48.61 -32.16
CA ALA A 4 -16.73 47.97 -31.67
C ALA A 4 -16.94 46.55 -32.21
N GLN A 5 -16.71 46.34 -33.51
CA GLN A 5 -16.77 45.03 -34.14
C GLN A 5 -15.68 44.11 -33.62
N LEU A 6 -14.48 44.65 -33.37
CA LEU A 6 -13.37 43.90 -32.78
C LEU A 6 -13.67 43.47 -31.33
N SER A 7 -14.22 44.37 -30.53
CA SER A 7 -14.64 44.04 -29.15
C SER A 7 -15.68 42.92 -29.15
N GLN A 8 -16.72 43.02 -29.97
CA GLN A 8 -17.75 41.99 -30.09
C GLN A 8 -17.18 40.62 -30.54
N TYR A 9 -16.25 40.65 -31.51
CA TYR A 9 -15.58 39.45 -31.98
C TYR A 9 -14.78 38.78 -30.81
N LEU A 10 -14.01 39.57 -30.06
CA LEU A 10 -13.21 39.08 -28.95
C LEU A 10 -14.07 38.58 -27.77
N GLU A 11 -15.20 39.25 -27.47
CA GLU A 11 -16.17 38.78 -26.45
C GLU A 11 -16.71 37.40 -26.81
N THR A 12 -17.15 37.24 -28.09
CA THR A 12 -17.63 35.94 -28.57
C THR A 12 -16.53 34.87 -28.49
N ALA A 13 -15.29 35.23 -28.83
CA ALA A 13 -14.14 34.31 -28.73
C ALA A 13 -13.88 33.91 -27.27
N VAL A 14 -13.97 34.85 -26.33
CA VAL A 14 -13.82 34.58 -24.86
C VAL A 14 -14.89 33.60 -24.38
N ASP A 15 -16.17 33.81 -24.80
CA ASP A 15 -17.27 32.95 -24.38
C ASP A 15 -17.12 31.52 -24.94
N LEU A 16 -16.69 31.39 -26.20
CA LEU A 16 -16.43 30.10 -26.81
C LEU A 16 -15.24 29.36 -26.20
N GLU A 17 -14.13 30.08 -25.93
CA GLU A 17 -12.99 29.49 -25.26
C GLU A 17 -13.34 29.08 -23.81
N LYS A 18 -14.11 29.91 -23.07
CA LYS A 18 -14.63 29.61 -21.75
C LYS A 18 -15.51 28.37 -21.77
N ALA A 19 -16.42 28.25 -22.72
CA ALA A 19 -17.30 27.09 -22.85
C ALA A 19 -16.50 25.81 -23.10
N VAL A 20 -15.57 25.82 -24.06
CA VAL A 20 -14.69 24.66 -24.35
C VAL A 20 -13.84 24.28 -23.14
N PHE A 21 -13.28 25.27 -22.45
CA PHE A 21 -12.45 25.05 -21.28
C PHE A 21 -13.23 24.40 -20.12
N LEU A 22 -14.39 24.94 -19.75
CA LEU A 22 -15.21 24.43 -18.67
C LEU A 22 -15.76 23.03 -18.95
N GLN A 23 -16.21 22.79 -20.17
CA GLN A 23 -16.69 21.45 -20.59
C GLN A 23 -15.58 20.41 -20.61
N ALA A 24 -14.39 20.77 -21.12
CA ALA A 24 -13.23 19.87 -21.12
C ALA A 24 -12.82 19.52 -19.68
N ARG A 25 -12.79 20.51 -18.79
CA ARG A 25 -12.47 20.29 -17.37
C ARG A 25 -13.51 19.40 -16.68
N ARG A 26 -14.81 19.66 -16.90
CA ARG A 26 -15.89 18.84 -16.37
C ARG A 26 -15.81 17.39 -16.85
N LEU A 27 -15.52 17.19 -18.12
CA LEU A 27 -15.32 15.85 -18.69
C LEU A 27 -14.14 15.13 -18.06
N ALA A 28 -13.02 15.83 -17.84
CA ALA A 28 -11.84 15.27 -17.18
C ALA A 28 -12.16 14.87 -15.73
N GLN A 29 -12.83 15.74 -14.96
CA GLN A 29 -13.25 15.46 -13.59
C GLN A 29 -14.16 14.23 -13.49
N TYR A 30 -15.14 14.08 -14.38
CA TYR A 30 -16.02 12.90 -14.39
C TYR A 30 -15.25 11.62 -14.73
N LYS A 31 -14.30 11.66 -15.67
CA LYS A 31 -13.43 10.52 -15.96
C LYS A 31 -12.56 10.12 -14.74
N GLU A 32 -12.01 11.08 -14.03
CA GLU A 32 -11.23 10.83 -12.80
C GLU A 32 -12.11 10.25 -11.69
N GLU A 33 -13.34 10.79 -11.50
CA GLU A 33 -14.30 10.27 -10.52
C GLU A 33 -14.69 8.82 -10.84
N ILE A 34 -14.98 8.50 -12.11
CA ILE A 34 -15.27 7.13 -12.55
C ILE A 34 -14.12 6.18 -12.24
N GLN A 35 -12.88 6.60 -12.50
CA GLN A 35 -11.70 5.79 -12.17
C GLN A 35 -11.52 5.60 -10.65
N ALA A 36 -11.83 6.63 -9.86
CA ALA A 36 -11.78 6.55 -8.40
C ALA A 36 -12.85 5.59 -7.85
N LEU A 37 -14.07 5.65 -8.39
CA LEU A 37 -15.18 4.75 -8.04
C LEU A 37 -14.88 3.30 -8.45
N ASP A 38 -14.29 3.08 -9.62
CA ASP A 38 -13.87 1.75 -10.07
C ASP A 38 -12.80 1.16 -9.14
N ARG A 39 -11.81 1.96 -8.74
CA ARG A 39 -10.80 1.53 -7.74
C ARG A 39 -11.44 1.24 -6.38
N ALA A 40 -12.44 2.02 -5.96
CA ALA A 40 -13.15 1.79 -4.72
C ALA A 40 -13.99 0.51 -4.75
N ALA A 41 -14.65 0.22 -5.89
CA ALA A 41 -15.44 -0.99 -6.09
C ALA A 41 -14.58 -2.27 -6.12
N ARG A 42 -13.33 -2.17 -6.61
CA ARG A 42 -12.37 -3.31 -6.66
C ARG A 42 -11.63 -3.56 -5.34
N ARG A 43 -11.84 -2.76 -4.31
CA ARG A 43 -11.20 -3.04 -3.01
C ARG A 43 -11.65 -4.38 -2.46
N PRO A 44 -10.72 -5.24 -2.00
CA PRO A 44 -11.09 -6.54 -1.45
C PRO A 44 -11.97 -6.38 -0.21
N ALA A 45 -12.88 -7.34 -0.03
CA ALA A 45 -13.69 -7.42 1.18
C ALA A 45 -12.77 -7.60 2.42
N PRO A 46 -13.19 -7.14 3.61
CA PRO A 46 -12.44 -7.39 4.83
C PRO A 46 -12.24 -8.89 5.04
N ALA A 47 -11.01 -9.30 5.37
CA ALA A 47 -10.70 -10.71 5.64
C ALA A 47 -11.43 -11.19 6.91
N PRO A 48 -11.88 -12.45 6.95
CA PRO A 48 -12.47 -13.01 8.16
C PRO A 48 -11.44 -13.05 9.29
N PRO A 49 -11.84 -12.82 10.53
CA PRO A 49 -10.93 -12.88 11.67
C PRO A 49 -10.46 -14.31 11.92
N GLU A 50 -9.14 -14.54 11.83
CA GLU A 50 -8.51 -15.82 12.09
C GLU A 50 -8.00 -15.90 13.54
N ALA A 51 -8.07 -17.13 14.13
CA ALA A 51 -7.51 -17.39 15.46
C ALA A 51 -5.98 -17.42 15.40
N ALA A 52 -5.31 -16.81 16.37
CA ALA A 52 -3.85 -16.87 16.46
C ALA A 52 -3.39 -18.32 16.72
N PRO A 53 -2.30 -18.80 16.06
CA PRO A 53 -1.79 -20.14 16.25
C PRO A 53 -1.32 -20.36 17.70
N VAL A 54 -1.71 -21.50 18.30
CA VAL A 54 -1.32 -21.86 19.67
C VAL A 54 0.09 -22.48 19.64
N ALA A 55 1.00 -21.97 20.48
CA ALA A 55 2.35 -22.51 20.57
C ALA A 55 2.35 -23.95 21.12
N PRO A 56 3.14 -24.89 20.55
CA PRO A 56 3.17 -26.28 20.99
C PRO A 56 3.78 -26.42 22.39
N VAL A 57 3.20 -27.35 23.17
CA VAL A 57 3.71 -27.66 24.53
C VAL A 57 5.07 -28.36 24.44
N PRO A 58 6.09 -27.97 25.23
CA PRO A 58 7.37 -28.67 25.27
C PRO A 58 7.20 -30.13 25.72
N LYS A 59 7.80 -31.08 24.99
CA LYS A 59 7.74 -32.50 25.34
C LYS A 59 8.78 -32.80 26.44
N PRO A 60 8.43 -33.59 27.46
CA PRO A 60 9.40 -34.04 28.45
C PRO A 60 10.50 -34.89 27.83
N PRO A 61 11.76 -34.83 28.32
CA PRO A 61 12.82 -35.70 27.84
C PRO A 61 12.48 -37.15 28.18
N MET A 62 12.78 -38.06 27.24
CA MET A 62 12.59 -39.50 27.50
C MET A 62 13.27 -39.93 28.80
N GLU A 63 12.62 -40.82 29.58
CA GLU A 63 13.16 -41.32 30.86
C GLU A 63 14.58 -41.89 30.66
N PRO A 64 15.58 -41.34 31.39
CA PRO A 64 16.98 -41.69 31.16
C PRO A 64 17.33 -43.13 31.55
N LEU A 65 16.53 -43.76 32.45
CA LEU A 65 16.81 -45.10 33.01
C LEU A 65 16.94 -46.20 31.94
N ARG A 66 16.05 -46.21 30.94
CA ARG A 66 16.03 -47.26 29.89
C ARG A 66 17.21 -47.17 28.93
N GLU A 67 17.63 -45.95 28.63
CA GLU A 67 18.77 -45.69 27.71
C GLU A 67 20.11 -45.90 28.44
N ILE A 68 20.18 -45.60 29.74
CA ILE A 68 21.34 -45.81 30.59
C ILE A 68 21.54 -47.32 30.81
N LEU A 69 20.49 -48.07 31.20
CA LEU A 69 20.56 -49.51 31.42
C LEU A 69 21.00 -50.27 30.18
N GLY A 70 20.49 -49.93 29.00
CA GLY A 70 20.87 -50.58 27.75
C GLY A 70 22.34 -50.38 27.38
N LYS A 71 22.85 -49.14 27.45
CA LYS A 71 24.25 -48.81 27.15
C LYS A 71 25.25 -49.36 28.14
N THR A 72 24.92 -49.37 29.49
CA THR A 72 25.78 -49.91 30.50
C THR A 72 25.84 -51.42 30.45
N LEU A 73 24.75 -52.10 30.22
CA LEU A 73 24.71 -53.57 30.07
C LEU A 73 25.49 -54.02 28.83
N LEU A 74 25.34 -53.34 27.70
CA LEU A 74 26.11 -53.67 26.49
C LEU A 74 27.62 -53.44 26.66
N GLY A 75 28.02 -52.36 27.30
CA GLY A 75 29.42 -52.05 27.64
C GLY A 75 30.04 -53.08 28.60
N PHE A 76 29.28 -53.54 29.59
CA PHE A 76 29.68 -54.57 30.51
C PHE A 76 29.92 -55.92 29.83
N LEU A 77 28.98 -56.36 28.97
CA LEU A 77 29.09 -57.61 28.22
C LEU A 77 30.27 -57.62 27.24
N LEU A 78 30.49 -56.51 26.54
CA LEU A 78 31.62 -56.35 25.63
C LEU A 78 32.97 -56.36 26.35
N SER A 79 33.09 -55.73 27.49
CA SER A 79 34.33 -55.72 28.30
C SER A 79 34.62 -57.10 28.90
N LEU A 80 33.61 -57.81 29.35
CA LEU A 80 33.74 -59.18 29.87
C LEU A 80 34.26 -60.13 28.76
N ALA A 81 33.65 -60.06 27.58
CA ALA A 81 34.04 -60.89 26.43
C ALA A 81 35.47 -60.60 25.94
N ALA A 82 35.86 -59.32 25.89
CA ALA A 82 37.17 -58.91 25.42
C ALA A 82 38.29 -59.32 26.39
N VAL A 83 38.11 -59.08 27.70
CA VAL A 83 39.14 -59.41 28.69
C VAL A 83 39.27 -60.92 28.89
N THR A 84 38.17 -61.70 28.93
CA THR A 84 38.21 -63.18 28.96
C THR A 84 38.86 -63.73 27.73
N GLY A 85 38.56 -63.24 26.51
CA GLY A 85 39.16 -63.67 25.27
C GLY A 85 40.68 -63.44 25.25
N ILE A 86 41.15 -62.25 25.65
CA ILE A 86 42.60 -61.96 25.72
C ILE A 86 43.30 -62.82 26.76
N SER A 87 42.70 -63.04 27.93
CA SER A 87 43.29 -63.82 29.01
C SER A 87 43.38 -65.32 28.67
N VAL A 88 42.44 -65.89 27.95
CA VAL A 88 42.48 -67.29 27.48
C VAL A 88 43.58 -67.45 26.41
N LEU A 89 43.79 -66.49 25.54
CA LEU A 89 44.84 -66.50 24.52
C LEU A 89 46.24 -66.37 25.11
N THR A 90 46.43 -65.61 26.23
CA THR A 90 47.76 -65.38 26.82
C THR A 90 48.18 -66.40 27.87
N LEU A 91 47.24 -66.88 28.66
CA LEU A 91 47.54 -67.78 29.85
C LEU A 91 47.09 -69.25 29.66
N GLY A 92 46.53 -69.55 28.53
CA GLY A 92 45.98 -70.89 28.21
C GLY A 92 44.59 -71.12 28.82
N PRO A 93 43.81 -72.12 28.39
CA PRO A 93 42.40 -72.27 28.69
C PRO A 93 42.11 -72.56 30.16
N ALA A 94 42.99 -73.23 30.93
CA ALA A 94 42.74 -73.62 32.30
C ALA A 94 42.91 -72.49 33.34
N ARG A 95 43.93 -71.63 33.17
CA ARG A 95 44.19 -70.47 34.10
C ARG A 95 43.67 -69.14 33.56
N GLY A 96 43.65 -68.99 32.25
CA GLY A 96 43.21 -67.80 31.58
C GLY A 96 41.70 -67.47 31.78
N TRP A 97 40.90 -68.50 31.95
CA TRP A 97 39.46 -68.35 32.16
C TRP A 97 39.10 -67.66 33.47
N MET A 98 39.76 -68.11 34.54
CA MET A 98 39.46 -67.55 35.92
C MET A 98 40.02 -66.16 36.09
N THR A 99 41.23 -65.87 35.65
CA THR A 99 41.85 -64.56 35.74
C THR A 99 41.17 -63.57 34.78
N GLY A 100 40.79 -64.05 33.59
CA GLY A 100 40.06 -63.23 32.60
C GLY A 100 38.65 -62.89 33.04
N ALA A 101 37.94 -63.79 33.70
CA ALA A 101 36.60 -63.52 34.22
C ALA A 101 36.64 -62.48 35.35
N ILE A 102 37.60 -62.61 36.31
CA ILE A 102 37.72 -61.62 37.39
C ILE A 102 38.16 -60.26 36.88
N GLY A 103 39.15 -60.17 35.98
CA GLY A 103 39.60 -58.92 35.36
C GLY A 103 38.52 -58.29 34.49
N GLY A 104 37.77 -59.11 33.76
CA GLY A 104 36.64 -58.63 32.93
C GLY A 104 35.49 -58.04 33.73
N VAL A 105 35.17 -58.70 34.87
CA VAL A 105 34.16 -58.17 35.80
C VAL A 105 34.60 -56.86 36.41
N LEU A 106 35.83 -56.72 36.87
CA LEU A 106 36.37 -55.52 37.48
C LEU A 106 36.39 -54.35 36.45
N LEU A 107 36.93 -54.60 35.26
CA LEU A 107 36.96 -53.58 34.20
C LEU A 107 35.54 -53.18 33.72
N GLY A 108 34.66 -54.18 33.62
CA GLY A 108 33.25 -53.96 33.29
C GLY A 108 32.53 -53.11 34.31
N CYS A 109 32.77 -53.38 35.60
CA CYS A 109 32.21 -52.55 36.68
C CYS A 109 32.72 -51.09 36.61
N ILE A 110 34.02 -50.88 36.40
CA ILE A 110 34.60 -49.53 36.26
C ILE A 110 33.99 -48.78 35.08
N LEU A 111 33.93 -49.45 33.92
CA LEU A 111 33.34 -48.85 32.71
C LEU A 111 31.83 -48.55 32.90
N ALA A 112 31.09 -49.45 33.54
CA ALA A 112 29.69 -49.28 33.87
C ALA A 112 29.47 -48.08 34.82
N ILE A 113 30.32 -47.92 35.85
CA ILE A 113 30.29 -46.79 36.79
C ILE A 113 30.57 -45.47 36.01
N VAL A 114 31.61 -45.43 35.19
CA VAL A 114 31.93 -44.23 34.39
C VAL A 114 30.81 -43.89 33.39
N ALA A 115 30.27 -44.91 32.73
CA ALA A 115 29.14 -44.70 31.80
C ALA A 115 27.89 -44.22 32.57
N TYR A 116 27.61 -44.76 33.73
CA TYR A 116 26.53 -44.32 34.58
C TYR A 116 26.67 -42.83 34.99
N PHE A 117 27.86 -42.44 35.50
CA PHE A 117 28.09 -41.03 35.88
C PHE A 117 27.98 -40.08 34.66
N LYS A 118 28.51 -40.46 33.51
CA LYS A 118 28.34 -39.65 32.28
C LYS A 118 26.87 -39.53 31.88
N ALA A 119 26.12 -40.62 31.97
CA ALA A 119 24.72 -40.62 31.60
C ALA A 119 23.86 -39.83 32.59
N VAL A 120 24.12 -39.94 33.88
CA VAL A 120 23.46 -39.17 34.94
C VAL A 120 23.74 -37.65 34.74
N ARG A 121 24.99 -37.29 34.44
CA ARG A 121 25.39 -35.92 34.20
C ARG A 121 24.71 -35.35 32.93
N ALA A 122 24.63 -36.10 31.86
CA ALA A 122 23.94 -35.75 30.65
C ALA A 122 22.40 -35.61 30.84
N SER A 123 21.83 -36.54 31.64
CA SER A 123 20.39 -36.46 31.97
C SER A 123 20.06 -35.26 32.87
N SER A 124 20.91 -34.95 33.86
CA SER A 124 20.70 -33.80 34.74
C SER A 124 20.75 -32.47 33.97
N LEU A 125 21.61 -32.36 32.95
CA LEU A 125 21.63 -31.21 32.02
C LEU A 125 20.34 -31.12 31.20
N ARG A 126 19.86 -32.25 30.66
CA ARG A 126 18.60 -32.30 29.87
C ARG A 126 17.38 -31.94 30.74
N TRP A 127 17.36 -32.41 32.00
CA TRP A 127 16.30 -32.06 32.94
C TRP A 127 16.35 -30.58 33.35
N ARG A 128 17.54 -30.00 33.54
CA ARG A 128 17.68 -28.57 33.80
C ARG A 128 17.20 -27.73 32.63
N THR A 129 17.57 -28.08 31.37
CA THR A 129 17.08 -27.37 30.20
C THR A 129 15.57 -27.52 30.01
N TYR A 130 15.03 -28.71 30.30
CA TYR A 130 13.58 -28.93 30.28
C TYR A 130 12.85 -28.10 31.37
N HIS A 131 13.36 -28.05 32.58
CA HIS A 131 12.78 -27.22 33.64
C HIS A 131 12.81 -25.73 33.29
N LEU A 132 13.91 -25.23 32.74
CA LEU A 132 14.01 -23.85 32.25
C LEU A 132 13.03 -23.59 31.10
N LEU A 133 12.90 -24.53 30.19
CA LEU A 133 11.93 -24.42 29.10
C LEU A 133 10.48 -24.47 29.60
N MET A 134 10.19 -25.33 30.60
CA MET A 134 8.86 -25.40 31.20
C MET A 134 8.56 -24.19 32.07
N GLU A 135 9.53 -23.65 32.80
CA GLU A 135 9.39 -22.43 33.58
C GLU A 135 9.13 -21.23 32.66
N ASN A 136 9.89 -21.08 31.58
CA ASN A 136 9.61 -20.12 30.52
C ASN A 136 8.24 -20.37 29.87
N TYR A 137 7.88 -21.62 29.62
CA TYR A 137 6.57 -21.97 29.06
C TYR A 137 5.46 -21.62 30.04
N GLN A 138 5.63 -21.89 31.34
CA GLN A 138 4.68 -21.53 32.40
C GLN A 138 4.59 -20.03 32.65
N LEU A 139 5.71 -19.30 32.62
CA LEU A 139 5.72 -17.83 32.65
C LEU A 139 5.02 -17.24 31.43
N ILE A 140 5.30 -17.76 30.25
CA ILE A 140 4.62 -17.38 29.04
C ILE A 140 3.14 -17.80 29.10
N HIS A 141 2.79 -18.99 29.58
CA HIS A 141 1.40 -19.47 29.72
C HIS A 141 0.64 -18.86 30.89
N GLY A 142 1.30 -18.51 31.98
CA GLY A 142 0.65 -17.78 33.09
C GLY A 142 0.21 -16.38 32.69
N THR A 143 1.04 -15.68 31.90
CA THR A 143 0.62 -14.46 31.18
C THR A 143 -0.26 -14.75 29.98
N TYR A 144 -0.23 -15.95 29.40
CA TYR A 144 -1.05 -16.42 28.27
C TYR A 144 -2.50 -16.71 28.69
N GLY A 145 -2.78 -17.11 29.90
CA GLY A 145 -4.17 -17.27 30.37
C GLY A 145 -4.94 -15.97 30.23
N LEU A 146 -4.41 -14.89 30.78
CA LEU A 146 -4.99 -13.55 30.64
C LEU A 146 -4.94 -13.00 29.22
N ARG A 147 -3.87 -13.29 28.46
CA ARG A 147 -3.78 -12.91 27.04
C ARG A 147 -4.71 -13.75 26.17
N ARG A 148 -4.91 -15.01 26.48
CA ARG A 148 -5.82 -15.92 25.77
C ARG A 148 -7.27 -15.49 25.96
N GLU A 149 -7.67 -15.14 27.15
CA GLU A 149 -9.02 -14.60 27.43
C GLU A 149 -9.22 -13.26 26.71
N LYS A 150 -8.24 -12.35 26.76
CA LYS A 150 -8.30 -11.10 25.99
C LYS A 150 -8.34 -11.36 24.48
N SER A 151 -7.48 -12.24 23.97
CA SER A 151 -7.45 -12.55 22.52
C SER A 151 -8.69 -13.27 22.05
N GLN A 152 -9.30 -14.11 22.89
CA GLN A 152 -10.60 -14.74 22.60
C GLN A 152 -11.72 -13.71 22.63
N ALA A 153 -11.76 -12.84 23.63
CA ALA A 153 -12.74 -11.76 23.70
C ALA A 153 -12.61 -10.79 22.51
N GLU A 154 -11.37 -10.44 22.12
CA GLU A 154 -11.12 -9.63 20.92
C GLU A 154 -11.52 -10.37 19.64
N LEU A 155 -11.26 -11.66 19.53
CA LEU A 155 -11.69 -12.48 18.40
C LEU A 155 -13.20 -12.54 18.29
N GLU A 156 -13.89 -12.78 19.41
CA GLU A 156 -15.37 -12.78 19.46
C GLU A 156 -15.94 -11.40 19.10
N ALA A 157 -15.33 -10.31 19.60
CA ALA A 157 -15.74 -8.96 19.26
C ALA A 157 -15.55 -8.69 17.75
N ARG A 158 -14.41 -9.11 17.17
CA ARG A 158 -14.15 -9.02 15.73
C ARG A 158 -15.12 -9.89 14.92
N GLN A 159 -15.42 -11.11 15.38
CA GLN A 159 -16.40 -11.98 14.73
C GLN A 159 -17.80 -11.38 14.74
N LYS A 160 -18.21 -10.77 15.86
CA LYS A 160 -19.50 -10.05 15.96
C LYS A 160 -19.55 -8.81 15.08
N ALA A 161 -18.44 -8.09 14.95
CA ALA A 161 -18.33 -6.89 14.10
C ALA A 161 -18.19 -7.21 12.60
N TYR A 162 -17.69 -8.40 12.25
CA TYR A 162 -17.40 -8.79 10.87
C TYR A 162 -18.61 -8.71 9.92
N PRO A 163 -19.79 -9.22 10.25
CA PRO A 163 -20.96 -9.14 9.36
C PRO A 163 -21.38 -7.69 9.11
N TYR A 164 -21.24 -6.81 10.11
CA TYR A 164 -21.51 -5.38 9.95
C TYR A 164 -20.49 -4.73 9.00
N LEU A 165 -19.20 -5.04 9.15
CA LEU A 165 -18.14 -4.54 8.26
C LEU A 165 -18.33 -5.03 6.82
N LEU A 166 -18.75 -6.29 6.65
CA LEU A 166 -19.03 -6.88 5.35
C LEU A 166 -20.23 -6.18 4.68
N ARG A 167 -21.34 -6.00 5.42
CA ARG A 167 -22.50 -5.26 4.94
C ARG A 167 -22.14 -3.84 4.52
N ARG A 168 -21.43 -3.11 5.36
CA ARG A 168 -20.97 -1.75 5.07
C ARG A 168 -20.03 -1.69 3.85
N HIS A 169 -19.23 -2.73 3.66
CA HIS A 169 -18.39 -2.86 2.45
C HIS A 169 -19.27 -3.07 1.21
N GLN A 170 -20.25 -3.97 1.25
CA GLN A 170 -21.18 -4.22 0.16
C GLN A 170 -22.00 -2.99 -0.21
N GLU A 171 -22.52 -2.26 0.79
CA GLU A 171 -23.24 -1.01 0.57
C GLU A 171 -22.37 0.04 -0.14
N ARG A 172 -21.12 0.21 0.28
CA ARG A 172 -20.16 1.14 -0.37
C ARG A 172 -19.88 0.72 -1.82
N VAL A 173 -19.66 -0.55 -2.08
CA VAL A 173 -19.42 -1.05 -3.44
C VAL A 173 -20.67 -0.83 -4.31
N THR A 174 -21.85 -1.11 -3.80
CA THR A 174 -23.11 -0.89 -4.53
C THR A 174 -23.32 0.58 -4.87
N GLN A 175 -23.12 1.47 -3.89
CA GLN A 175 -23.21 2.93 -4.09
C GLN A 175 -22.18 3.42 -5.10
N ALA A 176 -20.94 2.93 -5.03
CA ALA A 176 -19.89 3.28 -5.98
C ALA A 176 -20.25 2.85 -7.41
N LEU A 177 -20.80 1.64 -7.59
CA LEU A 177 -21.23 1.14 -8.89
C LEU A 177 -22.44 1.92 -9.45
N GLN A 178 -23.42 2.24 -8.62
CA GLN A 178 -24.58 3.04 -9.02
C GLN A 178 -24.13 4.45 -9.45
N ARG A 179 -23.28 5.09 -8.66
CA ARG A 179 -22.73 6.40 -8.99
C ARG A 179 -21.90 6.38 -10.29
N LYS A 180 -21.07 5.34 -10.47
CA LYS A 180 -20.30 5.11 -11.70
C LYS A 180 -21.22 5.03 -12.92
N GLN A 181 -22.28 4.19 -12.85
CA GLN A 181 -23.23 4.05 -13.94
C GLN A 181 -23.95 5.37 -14.28
N ALA A 182 -24.34 6.14 -13.27
CA ALA A 182 -24.95 7.44 -13.49
C ALA A 182 -24.01 8.43 -14.20
N LEU A 183 -22.72 8.45 -13.84
CA LEU A 183 -21.72 9.29 -14.50
C LEU A 183 -21.44 8.81 -15.94
N GLU A 184 -21.31 7.50 -16.14
CA GLU A 184 -21.10 6.92 -17.48
C GLU A 184 -22.26 7.23 -18.43
N ALA A 185 -23.49 7.29 -17.94
CA ALA A 185 -24.67 7.66 -18.73
C ALA A 185 -24.63 9.11 -19.22
N VAL A 186 -23.99 10.02 -18.48
CA VAL A 186 -23.89 11.45 -18.82
C VAL A 186 -22.70 11.73 -19.75
N LEU A 187 -21.65 10.88 -19.73
CA LEU A 187 -20.42 11.10 -20.50
C LEU A 187 -20.64 11.34 -22.01
N PRO A 188 -21.49 10.56 -22.72
CA PRO A 188 -21.72 10.77 -24.16
C PRO A 188 -22.25 12.16 -24.46
N GLN A 189 -23.22 12.63 -23.66
CA GLN A 189 -23.81 13.95 -23.81
C GLN A 189 -22.78 15.06 -23.60
N LEU A 190 -21.95 14.97 -22.55
CA LEU A 190 -20.88 15.94 -22.29
C LEU A 190 -19.82 15.92 -23.40
N THR A 191 -19.50 14.75 -23.92
CA THR A 191 -18.55 14.62 -25.04
C THR A 191 -19.09 15.28 -26.29
N GLN A 192 -20.38 15.12 -26.58
CA GLN A 192 -21.04 15.78 -27.71
C GLN A 192 -21.07 17.29 -27.53
N GLN A 193 -21.47 17.78 -26.35
CA GLN A 193 -21.47 19.22 -26.03
C GLN A 193 -20.08 19.85 -26.21
N LEU A 194 -19.03 19.15 -25.78
CA LEU A 194 -17.66 19.61 -25.99
C LEU A 194 -17.27 19.62 -27.47
N ALA A 195 -17.71 18.63 -28.25
CA ALA A 195 -17.48 18.59 -29.71
C ALA A 195 -18.18 19.76 -30.40
N ASP A 196 -19.44 20.03 -30.07
CA ASP A 196 -20.23 21.12 -30.60
C ASP A 196 -19.59 22.49 -30.26
N SER A 197 -19.15 22.69 -29.03
CA SER A 197 -18.46 23.92 -28.60
C SER A 197 -17.12 24.10 -29.32
N LYS A 198 -16.37 23.01 -29.54
CA LYS A 198 -15.13 23.04 -30.34
C LYS A 198 -15.40 23.39 -31.81
N ALA A 199 -16.47 22.85 -32.39
CA ALA A 199 -16.88 23.16 -33.75
C ALA A 199 -17.30 24.63 -33.88
N ALA A 200 -18.11 25.16 -32.95
CA ALA A 200 -18.48 26.56 -32.91
C ALA A 200 -17.27 27.50 -32.78
N ARG A 201 -16.31 27.13 -31.89
CA ARG A 201 -15.04 27.86 -31.78
C ARG A 201 -14.24 27.86 -33.08
N ALA A 202 -14.12 26.70 -33.72
CA ALA A 202 -13.40 26.58 -34.98
C ALA A 202 -14.06 27.43 -36.10
N ALA A 203 -15.40 27.44 -36.19
CA ALA A 203 -16.14 28.26 -37.10
C ALA A 203 -15.93 29.77 -36.86
N HIS A 204 -15.88 30.19 -35.60
CA HIS A 204 -15.60 31.59 -35.23
C HIS A 204 -14.18 31.99 -35.65
N TYR A 205 -13.18 31.15 -35.42
CA TYR A 205 -11.80 31.42 -35.80
C TYR A 205 -11.53 31.28 -37.32
N ALA A 206 -12.42 30.65 -38.09
CA ALA A 206 -12.33 30.61 -39.52
C ALA A 206 -12.44 31.98 -40.20
N GLN A 207 -12.93 33.01 -39.47
CA GLN A 207 -12.90 34.40 -39.91
C GLN A 207 -11.49 35.00 -39.97
N ASP A 208 -10.50 34.32 -39.45
CA ASP A 208 -9.05 34.63 -39.44
C ASP A 208 -8.69 36.03 -38.93
N VAL A 209 -9.46 36.55 -37.96
CA VAL A 209 -9.22 37.86 -37.33
C VAL A 209 -8.08 37.75 -36.30
N LEU A 210 -7.94 36.60 -35.61
CA LEU A 210 -6.90 36.34 -34.63
C LEU A 210 -5.84 35.41 -35.19
N PHE A 211 -4.54 35.74 -34.99
CA PHE A 211 -3.45 34.82 -35.27
C PHE A 211 -3.54 33.55 -34.42
N PRO A 212 -3.24 32.36 -34.99
CA PRO A 212 -3.36 31.07 -34.29
C PRO A 212 -2.63 31.02 -32.97
N LYS A 213 -1.46 31.66 -32.85
CA LYS A 213 -0.65 31.66 -31.59
C LYS A 213 -1.35 32.32 -30.42
N TYR A 214 -2.33 33.18 -30.65
CA TYR A 214 -3.08 33.89 -29.59
C TYR A 214 -4.45 33.25 -29.29
N ARG A 215 -4.83 32.20 -30.02
CA ARG A 215 -6.12 31.50 -29.87
C ARG A 215 -6.12 30.57 -28.67
N THR A 216 -5.68 31.04 -27.48
CA THR A 216 -5.80 30.34 -26.22
C THR A 216 -6.63 31.15 -25.25
N PHE A 217 -7.38 30.50 -24.38
CA PHE A 217 -8.34 31.15 -23.48
C PHE A 217 -7.72 32.34 -22.72
N VAL A 218 -6.53 32.17 -22.12
CA VAL A 218 -5.84 33.25 -21.38
C VAL A 218 -5.51 34.44 -22.26
N LEU A 219 -4.95 34.17 -23.45
CA LEU A 219 -4.50 35.24 -24.36
C LEU A 219 -5.67 35.98 -24.99
N VAL A 220 -6.74 35.24 -25.34
CA VAL A 220 -7.97 35.86 -25.87
C VAL A 220 -8.63 36.77 -24.85
N CYS A 221 -8.70 36.34 -23.55
CA CYS A 221 -9.19 37.21 -22.47
C CYS A 221 -8.34 38.47 -22.32
N SER A 222 -7.01 38.34 -22.38
CA SER A 222 -6.10 39.49 -22.28
C SER A 222 -6.25 40.44 -23.47
N LEU A 223 -6.39 39.94 -24.69
CA LEU A 223 -6.66 40.76 -25.87
C LEU A 223 -8.01 41.46 -25.75
N CYS A 224 -9.04 40.75 -25.32
CA CYS A 224 -10.39 41.34 -25.14
C CYS A 224 -10.33 42.51 -24.17
N GLU A 225 -9.63 42.37 -23.05
CA GLU A 225 -9.52 43.47 -22.08
C GLU A 225 -8.68 44.64 -22.60
N LEU A 226 -7.59 44.41 -23.33
CA LEU A 226 -6.80 45.48 -23.94
C LEU A 226 -7.66 46.36 -24.87
N VAL A 227 -8.58 45.75 -25.62
CA VAL A 227 -9.48 46.44 -26.51
C VAL A 227 -10.62 47.09 -25.73
N GLN A 228 -11.27 46.41 -24.80
CA GLN A 228 -12.39 46.93 -24.02
C GLN A 228 -11.99 48.08 -23.08
N SER A 229 -10.77 48.03 -22.53
CA SER A 229 -10.25 49.12 -21.68
C SER A 229 -9.85 50.37 -22.49
N GLY A 230 -9.95 50.32 -23.81
CA GLY A 230 -9.55 51.42 -24.68
C GLY A 230 -8.03 51.63 -24.80
N ARG A 231 -7.20 50.69 -24.27
CA ARG A 231 -5.74 50.75 -24.41
C ARG A 231 -5.29 50.54 -25.84
N CYS A 232 -6.00 49.65 -26.55
CA CYS A 232 -5.74 49.34 -27.94
C CYS A 232 -7.00 49.44 -28.76
N ALA A 233 -6.93 50.15 -29.92
CA ALA A 233 -8.03 50.26 -30.86
C ALA A 233 -7.98 49.18 -31.95
N THR A 234 -6.81 48.56 -32.19
CA THR A 234 -6.53 47.57 -33.23
C THR A 234 -5.76 46.40 -32.64
N LEU A 235 -5.75 45.25 -33.35
CA LEU A 235 -4.88 44.10 -33.00
C LEU A 235 -3.43 44.32 -33.43
N GLU A 236 -3.23 44.88 -34.64
CA GLU A 236 -1.94 45.06 -35.28
C GLU A 236 -1.47 46.51 -35.18
N GLY A 237 -0.18 46.73 -35.43
CA GLY A 237 0.46 48.06 -35.49
C GLY A 237 1.26 48.41 -34.22
N PRO A 238 1.95 49.57 -34.19
CA PRO A 238 2.85 49.98 -33.12
C PRO A 238 2.20 50.14 -31.73
N GLN A 239 0.90 50.33 -31.69
CA GLN A 239 0.06 50.44 -30.48
C GLN A 239 -1.04 49.37 -30.50
N GLY A 240 -0.84 48.28 -31.26
CA GLY A 240 -1.80 47.20 -31.36
C GLY A 240 -1.77 46.27 -30.17
N ALA A 241 -2.87 45.58 -29.92
CA ALA A 241 -3.05 44.69 -28.78
C ALA A 241 -2.06 43.51 -28.78
N TYR A 242 -1.60 43.04 -29.94
CA TYR A 242 -0.58 41.99 -30.00
C TYR A 242 0.76 42.44 -29.44
N GLN A 243 1.22 43.65 -29.78
CA GLN A 243 2.50 44.14 -29.30
C GLN A 243 2.47 44.38 -27.79
N GLN A 244 1.38 44.94 -27.26
CA GLN A 244 1.23 45.13 -25.82
C GLN A 244 1.09 43.81 -25.10
N LEU A 245 0.36 42.83 -25.63
CA LEU A 245 0.26 41.49 -25.04
C LEU A 245 1.64 40.79 -24.97
N GLU A 246 2.44 40.86 -26.03
CA GLU A 246 3.79 40.26 -26.03
C GLU A 246 4.73 40.92 -25.04
N ALA A 247 4.66 42.25 -24.90
CA ALA A 247 5.43 42.96 -23.89
C ALA A 247 5.04 42.54 -22.45
N GLU A 248 3.74 42.39 -22.17
CA GLU A 248 3.24 41.93 -20.87
C GLU A 248 3.57 40.45 -20.61
N LEU A 249 3.59 39.59 -21.64
CA LEU A 249 4.05 38.20 -21.50
C LEU A 249 5.54 38.11 -21.20
N GLN A 250 6.38 38.92 -21.90
CA GLN A 250 7.82 38.99 -21.65
C GLN A 250 8.16 39.55 -20.27
N ALA A 251 7.36 40.49 -19.79
CA ALA A 251 7.48 41.03 -18.45
C ALA A 251 7.00 40.07 -17.34
N GLY A 252 6.38 38.93 -17.72
CA GLY A 252 5.84 37.98 -16.77
C GLY A 252 4.56 38.45 -16.04
N TRP A 253 3.90 39.45 -16.56
CA TRP A 253 2.68 40.01 -15.96
C TRP A 253 1.43 39.15 -16.25
N ILE A 254 1.49 38.38 -17.33
CA ILE A 254 0.43 37.44 -17.69
C ILE A 254 0.88 36.03 -17.37
N LEU A 255 0.14 35.37 -16.47
CA LEU A 255 0.34 33.97 -16.16
C LEU A 255 -0.38 33.10 -17.19
N THR A 256 0.34 32.18 -17.82
CA THR A 256 -0.23 31.25 -18.80
C THR A 256 -0.50 29.86 -18.20
N ASP A 257 0.13 29.53 -17.07
CA ASP A 257 -0.07 28.28 -16.35
C ASP A 257 -1.29 28.37 -15.41
N TRP A 258 -2.29 27.54 -15.68
CA TRP A 258 -3.52 27.44 -14.90
C TRP A 258 -3.31 27.14 -13.41
N ASN A 259 -2.31 26.36 -13.08
CA ASN A 259 -2.00 26.04 -11.68
C ASN A 259 -1.44 27.26 -10.95
N GLN A 260 -0.68 28.10 -11.64
CA GLN A 260 -0.19 29.37 -11.11
C GLN A 260 -1.34 30.36 -10.92
N ILE A 261 -2.22 30.49 -11.93
CA ILE A 261 -3.40 31.36 -11.87
C ILE A 261 -4.27 30.98 -10.65
N LEU A 262 -4.55 29.70 -10.45
CA LEU A 262 -5.35 29.22 -9.32
C LEU A 262 -4.68 29.46 -7.96
N ARG A 263 -3.35 29.36 -7.88
CA ARG A 263 -2.62 29.59 -6.61
C ARG A 263 -2.47 31.06 -6.26
N GLN A 264 -2.52 31.94 -7.23
CA GLN A 264 -2.29 33.38 -7.04
C GLN A 264 -3.59 34.19 -7.12
N GLY A 265 -4.75 33.55 -6.92
CA GLY A 265 -6.08 34.14 -7.07
C GLY A 265 -6.27 35.52 -6.41
N ASP A 266 -5.64 35.72 -5.25
CA ASP A 266 -5.71 36.99 -4.49
C ASP A 266 -4.82 38.11 -5.04
N ARG A 267 -3.90 37.80 -5.96
CA ARG A 267 -2.93 38.74 -6.53
C ARG A 267 -3.08 38.98 -8.01
N LEU A 268 -4.12 38.41 -8.60
CA LEU A 268 -4.36 38.52 -10.02
C LEU A 268 -4.84 39.91 -10.40
N GLN A 269 -4.34 40.42 -11.51
CA GLN A 269 -4.92 41.59 -12.17
C GLN A 269 -6.38 41.27 -12.58
N THR A 270 -7.23 42.28 -12.73
CA THR A 270 -8.68 42.15 -13.01
C THR A 270 -9.02 41.15 -14.12
N ARG A 271 -8.16 41.04 -15.11
CA ARG A 271 -8.23 40.10 -16.27
C ARG A 271 -8.22 38.66 -15.86
N GLN A 272 -7.26 38.31 -14.99
CA GLN A 272 -7.08 36.93 -14.54
C GLN A 272 -8.07 36.57 -13.41
N PHE A 273 -8.59 37.56 -12.72
CA PHE A 273 -9.70 37.41 -11.78
C PHE A 273 -10.96 36.85 -12.46
N LEU A 274 -11.33 37.39 -13.62
CA LEU A 274 -12.45 36.84 -14.42
C LEU A 274 -12.24 35.40 -14.85
N LEU A 275 -10.99 35.03 -15.19
CA LEU A 275 -10.61 33.65 -15.47
C LEU A 275 -10.73 32.76 -14.20
N CYS A 276 -10.25 33.22 -13.06
CA CYS A 276 -10.38 32.53 -11.80
C CYS A 276 -11.84 32.31 -11.40
N THR A 277 -12.68 33.36 -11.55
CA THR A 277 -14.10 33.27 -11.25
C THR A 277 -14.79 32.26 -12.17
N ALA A 278 -14.46 32.26 -13.46
CA ALA A 278 -14.96 31.26 -14.39
C ALA A 278 -14.52 29.82 -14.04
N LEU A 279 -13.30 29.65 -13.51
CA LEU A 279 -12.78 28.37 -13.04
C LEU A 279 -13.44 27.90 -11.72
N GLN A 280 -13.72 28.83 -10.82
CA GLN A 280 -14.39 28.53 -9.54
C GLN A 280 -15.88 28.21 -9.73
N GLN A 281 -16.51 28.77 -10.76
CA GLN A 281 -17.89 28.45 -11.15
C GLN A 281 -18.05 27.10 -11.86
N ALA A 282 -16.94 26.43 -12.24
CA ALA A 282 -17.02 25.06 -12.67
C ALA A 282 -17.57 24.22 -11.52
N PRO A 283 -18.70 23.51 -11.69
CA PRO A 283 -19.29 22.76 -10.58
C PRO A 283 -18.26 21.80 -10.03
N ALA A 284 -17.97 21.93 -8.73
CA ALA A 284 -17.20 20.90 -8.03
C ALA A 284 -17.93 19.57 -8.22
N PRO A 285 -17.21 18.45 -8.42
CA PRO A 285 -17.83 17.15 -8.44
C PRO A 285 -18.62 17.02 -7.13
N SER A 286 -19.96 16.92 -7.24
CA SER A 286 -20.81 16.64 -6.08
C SER A 286 -20.38 15.30 -5.52
N LEU A 287 -19.71 15.30 -4.37
CA LEU A 287 -19.31 14.14 -3.57
C LEU A 287 -20.51 13.33 -3.12
#